data_1549ccf6c9b15ab2dc5f26623a4c2efd
#
_entry.id   1549ccf6c9b15ab2dc5f26623a4c2efd
#
_cell.length_a   1.000
_cell.length_b   1.000
_cell.length_c   1.000
_cell.angle_alpha   90.00
_cell.angle_beta   90.00
_cell.angle_gamma   90.00
#
_symmetry.space_group_name_H-M   'P 1'
#
loop_
_entity.id
_entity.type
_entity.pdbx_description
1 polymer ?
#
loop_
_entity_poly.entity_id
_entity_poly.type
_entity_poly.pdbx_seq_one_letter_code
_entity_poly.pdbx_strand_id
1 'polypeptide(L)'
;MTNMTQQLQGTESIEHYDAVIIGAGVGGLYALHHLREMGLSVRVYDGAAGVGGTWWWNRYPGARVDGPGSPFYCYTFSEELMQEWDWAETQPSQAQVLTYLEHVADRFDLRRDIQLETWVSNPRYDEAAQRWTVETSAGQHVSAQFLICAVGTLSTPHKPDIPGIDDFTGECYHTGRWPQEPVSFAGKRVGVIGTGSSGVQSIPEIAREAAHLTVFQRTPN
;
A
#
# COMPACT_ATOMS: atom_id res chain seq x y z
N MET A 1 -58.65 -7.82 1.55
CA MET A 1 -57.54 -8.80 1.56
C MET A 1 -56.26 -8.05 1.30
N THR A 2 -55.57 -7.70 2.35
CA THR A 2 -54.42 -6.81 2.32
C THR A 2 -53.16 -7.69 2.43
N ASN A 3 -52.44 -7.81 1.34
CA ASN A 3 -51.16 -8.50 1.34
C ASN A 3 -50.09 -7.56 1.85
N MET A 4 -49.67 -7.74 3.10
CA MET A 4 -48.47 -7.18 3.66
C MET A 4 -47.27 -7.98 3.12
N THR A 5 -46.55 -7.40 2.17
CA THR A 5 -45.23 -7.86 1.77
C THR A 5 -44.28 -7.50 2.91
N GLN A 6 -43.94 -8.45 3.73
CA GLN A 6 -42.82 -8.33 4.68
C GLN A 6 -41.53 -8.18 3.88
N GLN A 7 -40.95 -6.99 3.88
CA GLN A 7 -39.55 -6.80 3.54
C GLN A 7 -38.71 -7.52 4.61
N LEU A 8 -38.05 -8.59 4.20
CA LEU A 8 -36.97 -9.20 4.94
C LEU A 8 -35.81 -8.19 4.95
N GLN A 9 -35.74 -7.38 5.98
CA GLN A 9 -34.50 -6.70 6.33
C GLN A 9 -33.54 -7.79 6.81
N GLY A 10 -32.61 -8.16 5.93
CA GLY A 10 -31.45 -8.94 6.35
C GLY A 10 -30.72 -8.12 7.42
N THR A 11 -30.64 -8.62 8.62
CA THR A 11 -29.75 -8.07 9.64
C THR A 11 -28.34 -8.28 9.13
N GLU A 12 -27.73 -7.21 8.56
CA GLU A 12 -26.30 -7.21 8.23
C GLU A 12 -25.55 -7.52 9.53
N SER A 13 -24.87 -8.65 9.56
CA SER A 13 -24.11 -9.07 10.73
C SER A 13 -22.89 -8.17 10.87
N ILE A 14 -22.77 -7.48 12.00
CA ILE A 14 -21.60 -6.68 12.33
C ILE A 14 -20.51 -7.63 12.83
N GLU A 15 -19.35 -7.61 12.17
CA GLU A 15 -18.16 -8.32 12.65
C GLU A 15 -17.51 -7.52 13.78
N HIS A 16 -17.06 -8.22 14.82
CA HIS A 16 -16.49 -7.61 16.01
C HIS A 16 -15.04 -8.03 16.21
N TYR A 17 -14.14 -7.05 16.39
CA TYR A 17 -12.74 -7.24 16.70
C TYR A 17 -12.32 -6.35 17.88
N ASP A 18 -11.19 -6.68 18.51
CA ASP A 18 -10.54 -5.76 19.45
C ASP A 18 -9.90 -4.60 18.68
N ALA A 19 -9.24 -4.90 17.55
CA ALA A 19 -8.62 -3.88 16.72
C ALA A 19 -8.88 -4.11 15.22
N VAL A 20 -9.11 -3.01 14.51
CA VAL A 20 -9.08 -2.94 13.05
C VAL A 20 -7.89 -2.09 12.63
N ILE A 21 -7.12 -2.59 11.65
CA ILE A 21 -5.98 -1.89 11.05
C ILE A 21 -6.30 -1.58 9.60
N ILE A 22 -6.06 -0.34 9.17
CA ILE A 22 -6.20 0.09 7.78
C ILE A 22 -4.80 0.19 7.17
N GLY A 23 -4.49 -0.72 6.23
CA GLY A 23 -3.23 -0.81 5.52
C GLY A 23 -2.36 -2.00 5.95
N ALA A 24 -1.91 -2.80 4.98
CA ALA A 24 -1.02 -3.96 5.13
C ALA A 24 0.42 -3.66 4.65
N GLY A 25 0.87 -2.42 4.85
CA GLY A 25 2.26 -2.02 4.67
C GLY A 25 3.12 -2.33 5.89
N VAL A 26 4.32 -1.77 5.94
CA VAL A 26 5.29 -1.98 7.04
C VAL A 26 4.66 -1.77 8.42
N GLY A 27 3.96 -0.64 8.63
CA GLY A 27 3.34 -0.35 9.91
C GLY A 27 2.17 -1.28 10.25
N GLY A 28 1.36 -1.66 9.26
CA GLY A 28 0.21 -2.54 9.47
C GLY A 28 0.60 -3.97 9.79
N LEU A 29 1.60 -4.52 9.11
CA LEU A 29 2.14 -5.86 9.42
C LEU A 29 2.74 -5.91 10.83
N TYR A 30 3.48 -4.87 11.21
CA TYR A 30 4.04 -4.73 12.55
C TYR A 30 2.94 -4.69 13.62
N ALA A 31 1.94 -3.82 13.42
CA ALA A 31 0.83 -3.67 14.37
C ALA A 31 0.04 -4.98 14.50
N LEU A 32 -0.26 -5.65 13.39
CA LEU A 32 -0.96 -6.93 13.39
C LEU A 32 -0.20 -7.98 14.22
N HIS A 33 1.11 -8.13 13.97
CA HIS A 33 1.95 -9.08 14.71
C HIS A 33 1.89 -8.81 16.22
N HIS A 34 2.16 -7.58 16.65
CA HIS A 34 2.18 -7.23 18.06
C HIS A 34 0.84 -7.38 18.77
N LEU A 35 -0.24 -6.92 18.15
CA LEU A 35 -1.57 -7.02 18.77
C LEU A 35 -2.02 -8.48 18.92
N ARG A 36 -1.65 -9.35 17.96
CA ARG A 36 -1.89 -10.80 18.08
C ARG A 36 -1.10 -11.41 19.22
N GLU A 37 0.16 -11.02 19.43
CA GLU A 37 0.96 -11.48 20.59
C GLU A 37 0.36 -11.05 21.93
N MET A 38 -0.34 -9.91 21.96
CA MET A 38 -1.11 -9.47 23.13
C MET A 38 -2.43 -10.24 23.32
N GLY A 39 -2.75 -11.17 22.43
CA GLY A 39 -3.97 -11.98 22.49
C GLY A 39 -5.22 -11.28 21.97
N LEU A 40 -5.08 -10.17 21.24
CA LEU A 40 -6.21 -9.41 20.68
C LEU A 40 -6.69 -10.04 19.38
N SER A 41 -7.99 -9.97 19.15
CA SER A 41 -8.61 -10.28 17.86
C SER A 41 -8.42 -9.07 16.93
N VAL A 42 -7.74 -9.29 15.78
CA VAL A 42 -7.35 -8.21 14.88
C VAL A 42 -7.78 -8.51 13.44
N ARG A 43 -8.22 -7.50 12.72
CA ARG A 43 -8.49 -7.57 11.28
C ARG A 43 -7.78 -6.44 10.57
N VAL A 44 -7.08 -6.76 9.49
CA VAL A 44 -6.42 -5.77 8.62
C VAL A 44 -7.14 -5.71 7.29
N TYR A 45 -7.38 -4.50 6.79
CA TYR A 45 -7.92 -4.25 5.45
C TYR A 45 -6.92 -3.44 4.63
N ASP A 46 -6.67 -3.86 3.39
CA ASP A 46 -5.87 -3.10 2.42
C ASP A 46 -6.51 -3.10 1.05
N GLY A 47 -6.50 -1.95 0.38
CA GLY A 47 -7.03 -1.79 -0.98
C GLY A 47 -6.17 -2.41 -2.09
N ALA A 48 -4.95 -2.84 -1.78
CA ALA A 48 -4.07 -3.54 -2.71
C ALA A 48 -4.42 -5.03 -2.81
N ALA A 49 -4.00 -5.67 -3.90
CA ALA A 49 -4.11 -7.13 -4.06
C ALA A 49 -2.97 -7.90 -3.39
N GLY A 50 -2.07 -7.21 -2.68
CA GLY A 50 -0.97 -7.81 -1.92
C GLY A 50 -0.51 -6.93 -0.77
N VAL A 51 0.21 -7.53 0.17
CA VAL A 51 0.85 -6.81 1.27
C VAL A 51 2.04 -6.00 0.76
N GLY A 52 2.49 -5.02 1.54
CA GLY A 52 3.70 -4.26 1.22
C GLY A 52 3.51 -2.74 1.14
N GLY A 53 2.27 -2.26 1.04
CA GLY A 53 1.93 -0.84 1.04
C GLY A 53 2.69 -0.06 -0.04
N THR A 54 3.57 0.87 0.36
CA THR A 54 4.41 1.65 -0.57
C THR A 54 5.14 0.75 -1.57
N TRP A 55 5.66 -0.40 -1.15
CA TRP A 55 6.44 -1.33 -1.98
C TRP A 55 5.58 -2.18 -2.89
N TRP A 56 4.30 -2.29 -2.63
CA TRP A 56 3.34 -2.86 -3.56
C TRP A 56 3.02 -1.88 -4.70
N TRP A 57 2.83 -0.59 -4.39
CA TRP A 57 2.36 0.40 -5.36
C TRP A 57 3.49 1.05 -6.17
N ASN A 58 4.65 1.32 -5.57
CA ASN A 58 5.75 2.07 -6.17
C ASN A 58 6.77 1.15 -6.83
N ARG A 59 6.40 0.55 -7.94
CA ARG A 59 7.22 -0.39 -8.73
C ARG A 59 7.75 0.19 -10.02
N TYR A 60 7.86 1.52 -10.12
CA TYR A 60 8.47 2.19 -11.26
C TYR A 60 9.93 1.75 -11.46
N PRO A 61 10.48 1.84 -12.70
CA PRO A 61 11.86 1.44 -12.97
C PRO A 61 12.85 2.09 -12.01
N GLY A 62 13.75 1.31 -11.44
CA GLY A 62 14.76 1.79 -10.50
C GLY A 62 14.26 2.07 -9.08
N ALA A 63 12.98 1.80 -8.77
CA ALA A 63 12.43 2.01 -7.43
C ALA A 63 13.24 1.25 -6.37
N ARG A 64 13.72 1.96 -5.36
CA ARG A 64 14.56 1.45 -4.26
C ARG A 64 14.46 2.30 -3.02
N VAL A 65 15.01 1.80 -1.94
CA VAL A 65 15.18 2.57 -0.72
C VAL A 65 16.10 3.76 -0.99
N ASP A 66 15.68 4.95 -0.63
CA ASP A 66 16.41 6.21 -0.82
C ASP A 66 16.98 6.80 0.49
N GLY A 67 16.71 6.14 1.61
CA GLY A 67 17.14 6.54 2.95
C GLY A 67 18.40 5.81 3.42
N PRO A 68 18.57 5.69 4.74
CA PRO A 68 19.79 5.14 5.35
C PRO A 68 20.04 3.65 5.09
N GLY A 69 19.16 2.98 4.33
CA GLY A 69 19.45 1.65 3.81
C GLY A 69 18.79 0.49 4.54
N SER A 70 19.20 -0.71 4.17
CA SER A 70 18.60 -1.99 4.56
C SER A 70 18.43 -2.22 6.07
N PRO A 71 19.35 -1.81 6.96
CA PRO A 71 19.16 -2.03 8.40
C PRO A 71 17.89 -1.41 8.98
N PHE A 72 17.38 -0.34 8.36
CA PHE A 72 16.14 0.34 8.80
C PHE A 72 14.86 -0.29 8.24
N TYR A 73 14.98 -1.25 7.35
CA TYR A 73 13.85 -1.99 6.80
C TYR A 73 13.68 -3.39 7.41
N CYS A 74 14.54 -3.77 8.37
CA CYS A 74 14.37 -4.99 9.14
C CYS A 74 13.43 -4.76 10.31
N TYR A 75 12.47 -5.65 10.50
CA TYR A 75 11.76 -5.73 11.77
C TYR A 75 12.69 -6.30 12.84
N THR A 76 12.68 -5.68 14.01
CA THR A 76 13.54 -6.05 15.14
C THR A 76 12.82 -6.83 16.23
N PHE A 77 11.57 -7.23 15.99
CA PHE A 77 10.79 -7.99 16.95
C PHE A 77 11.12 -9.49 17.00
N SER A 78 11.90 -9.98 16.03
CA SER A 78 12.40 -11.36 16.02
C SER A 78 13.88 -11.37 15.62
N GLU A 79 14.72 -11.93 16.49
CA GLU A 79 16.15 -12.09 16.24
C GLU A 79 16.40 -13.10 15.12
N GLU A 80 15.61 -14.18 15.08
CA GLU A 80 15.68 -15.20 14.04
C GLU A 80 15.38 -14.60 12.66
N LEU A 81 14.35 -13.74 12.55
CA LEU A 81 14.03 -13.06 11.30
C LEU A 81 15.20 -12.19 10.82
N MET A 82 15.86 -11.47 11.74
CA MET A 82 17.01 -10.64 11.38
C MET A 82 18.21 -11.47 10.92
N GLN A 83 18.38 -12.68 11.43
CA GLN A 83 19.50 -13.57 11.08
C GLN A 83 19.22 -14.38 9.80
N GLU A 84 17.97 -14.70 9.49
CA GLU A 84 17.62 -15.49 8.32
C GLU A 84 17.47 -14.66 7.03
N TRP A 85 17.43 -13.33 7.13
CA TRP A 85 17.23 -12.46 5.97
C TRP A 85 18.49 -11.71 5.56
N ASP A 86 18.96 -11.99 4.36
CA ASP A 86 20.11 -11.32 3.76
C ASP A 86 19.68 -10.25 2.73
N TRP A 87 20.12 -9.04 2.93
CA TRP A 87 19.96 -7.96 1.98
C TRP A 87 21.09 -7.97 0.96
N ALA A 88 20.78 -8.07 -0.34
CA ALA A 88 21.79 -8.07 -1.40
C ALA A 88 22.47 -6.70 -1.59
N GLU A 89 21.80 -5.62 -1.19
CA GLU A 89 22.26 -4.25 -1.37
C GLU A 89 21.99 -3.42 -0.11
N THR A 90 22.83 -2.41 0.12
CA THR A 90 22.60 -1.43 1.21
C THR A 90 21.31 -0.63 0.99
N GLN A 91 20.99 -0.34 -0.26
CA GLN A 91 19.73 0.31 -0.66
C GLN A 91 18.92 -0.66 -1.52
N PRO A 92 18.19 -1.60 -0.89
CA PRO A 92 17.51 -2.66 -1.59
C PRO A 92 16.46 -2.13 -2.58
N SER A 93 16.31 -2.85 -3.67
CA SER A 93 15.29 -2.55 -4.68
C SER A 93 13.88 -2.75 -4.13
N GLN A 94 12.91 -2.15 -4.79
CA GLN A 94 11.48 -2.34 -4.50
C GLN A 94 11.12 -3.83 -4.42
N ALA A 95 11.61 -4.64 -5.34
CA ALA A 95 11.34 -6.08 -5.37
C ALA A 95 11.86 -6.78 -4.12
N GLN A 96 13.09 -6.47 -3.68
CA GLN A 96 13.66 -7.06 -2.47
C GLN A 96 12.86 -6.68 -1.21
N VAL A 97 12.47 -5.41 -1.08
CA VAL A 97 11.69 -4.98 0.09
C VAL A 97 10.30 -5.62 0.07
N LEU A 98 9.68 -5.72 -1.09
CA LEU A 98 8.39 -6.39 -1.22
C LEU A 98 8.49 -7.87 -0.83
N THR A 99 9.48 -8.59 -1.37
CA THR A 99 9.72 -10.00 -1.02
C THR A 99 9.98 -10.19 0.48
N TYR A 100 10.70 -9.27 1.12
CA TYR A 100 10.89 -9.29 2.57
C TYR A 100 9.56 -9.16 3.34
N LEU A 101 8.70 -8.20 2.94
CA LEU A 101 7.41 -8.00 3.61
C LEU A 101 6.45 -9.17 3.38
N GLU A 102 6.49 -9.77 2.20
CA GLU A 102 5.76 -11.00 1.89
C GLU A 102 6.27 -12.17 2.76
N HIS A 103 7.59 -12.33 2.85
CA HIS A 103 8.21 -13.33 3.72
C HIS A 103 7.78 -13.17 5.18
N VAL A 104 7.79 -11.93 5.70
CA VAL A 104 7.31 -11.64 7.06
C VAL A 104 5.85 -12.01 7.23
N ALA A 105 5.00 -11.66 6.27
CA ALA A 105 3.57 -11.99 6.34
C ALA A 105 3.34 -13.51 6.36
N ASP A 106 4.12 -14.27 5.61
CA ASP A 106 4.05 -15.73 5.57
C ASP A 106 4.67 -16.38 6.81
N ARG A 107 5.87 -15.93 7.20
CA ARG A 107 6.65 -16.44 8.33
C ARG A 107 5.89 -16.40 9.66
N PHE A 108 5.11 -15.33 9.87
CA PHE A 108 4.32 -15.11 11.08
C PHE A 108 2.83 -15.40 10.89
N ASP A 109 2.43 -16.03 9.79
CA ASP A 109 1.03 -16.38 9.47
C ASP A 109 0.10 -15.16 9.63
N LEU A 110 0.52 -14.00 9.09
CA LEU A 110 -0.26 -12.77 9.21
C LEU A 110 -1.39 -12.70 8.18
N ARG A 111 -1.22 -13.37 7.02
CA ARG A 111 -2.19 -13.28 5.91
C ARG A 111 -3.59 -13.70 6.28
N ARG A 112 -3.78 -14.63 7.20
CA ARG A 112 -5.10 -15.11 7.63
C ARG A 112 -5.99 -13.99 8.21
N ASP A 113 -5.37 -12.96 8.80
CA ASP A 113 -6.07 -11.82 9.40
C ASP A 113 -6.08 -10.59 8.51
N ILE A 114 -5.57 -10.68 7.26
CA ILE A 114 -5.52 -9.61 6.27
C ILE A 114 -6.55 -9.86 5.17
N GLN A 115 -7.41 -8.89 4.93
CA GLN A 115 -8.31 -8.88 3.78
C GLN A 115 -7.83 -7.82 2.78
N LEU A 116 -7.37 -8.31 1.63
CA LEU A 116 -6.86 -7.50 0.52
C LEU A 116 -8.01 -7.05 -0.38
N GLU A 117 -7.71 -6.16 -1.35
CA GLU A 117 -8.67 -5.59 -2.31
C GLU A 117 -9.89 -4.98 -1.63
N THR A 118 -9.69 -4.50 -0.39
CA THR A 118 -10.78 -4.03 0.46
C THR A 118 -10.46 -2.66 1.03
N TRP A 119 -11.20 -1.66 0.58
CA TRP A 119 -11.12 -0.30 1.09
C TRP A 119 -12.01 -0.12 2.31
N VAL A 120 -11.55 0.66 3.28
CA VAL A 120 -12.32 1.06 4.46
C VAL A 120 -12.79 2.50 4.29
N SER A 121 -14.05 2.73 4.64
CA SER A 121 -14.69 4.03 4.59
C SER A 121 -15.53 4.29 5.84
N ASN A 122 -16.00 5.52 5.99
CA ASN A 122 -16.95 5.94 7.01
C ASN A 122 -16.58 5.55 8.46
N PRO A 123 -15.32 5.78 8.91
CA PRO A 123 -14.98 5.50 10.30
C PRO A 123 -15.78 6.43 11.22
N ARG A 124 -16.49 5.84 12.18
CA ARG A 124 -17.27 6.55 13.19
C ARG A 124 -16.97 5.98 14.57
N TYR A 125 -16.77 6.84 15.53
CA TYR A 125 -16.64 6.45 16.93
C TYR A 125 -17.97 6.66 17.65
N ASP A 126 -18.43 5.63 18.35
CA ASP A 126 -19.59 5.68 19.24
C ASP A 126 -19.10 5.84 20.67
N GLU A 127 -19.34 7.02 21.24
CA GLU A 127 -18.94 7.37 22.61
C GLU A 127 -19.66 6.51 23.67
N ALA A 128 -20.90 6.12 23.42
CA ALA A 128 -21.67 5.33 24.38
C ALA A 128 -21.21 3.87 24.40
N ALA A 129 -20.94 3.30 23.22
CA ALA A 129 -20.43 1.96 23.06
C ALA A 129 -18.91 1.87 23.25
N GLN A 130 -18.21 3.00 23.22
CA GLN A 130 -16.74 3.11 23.20
C GLN A 130 -16.09 2.25 22.11
N ARG A 131 -16.66 2.28 20.90
CA ARG A 131 -16.22 1.48 19.76
C ARG A 131 -16.23 2.27 18.47
N TRP A 132 -15.31 1.90 17.61
CA TRP A 132 -15.32 2.32 16.21
C TRP A 132 -16.25 1.43 15.39
N THR A 133 -16.87 2.01 14.38
CA THR A 133 -17.53 1.28 13.30
C THR A 133 -16.95 1.75 11.97
N VAL A 134 -16.74 0.82 11.05
CA VAL A 134 -16.26 1.08 9.70
C VAL A 134 -17.08 0.28 8.69
N GLU A 135 -17.11 0.77 7.46
CA GLU A 135 -17.68 0.08 6.31
C GLU A 135 -16.55 -0.33 5.36
N THR A 136 -16.67 -1.49 4.75
CA THR A 136 -15.72 -1.95 3.75
C THR A 136 -16.33 -1.90 2.35
N SER A 137 -15.45 -1.80 1.32
CA SER A 137 -15.89 -1.88 -0.08
C SER A 137 -16.49 -3.23 -0.46
N ALA A 138 -16.30 -4.26 0.37
CA ALA A 138 -16.95 -5.57 0.25
C ALA A 138 -18.37 -5.61 0.89
N GLY A 139 -18.87 -4.47 1.41
CA GLY A 139 -20.18 -4.37 2.04
C GLY A 139 -20.25 -4.87 3.49
N GLN A 140 -19.11 -5.07 4.15
CA GLN A 140 -19.07 -5.50 5.54
C GLN A 140 -19.19 -4.29 6.47
N HIS A 141 -19.95 -4.46 7.56
CA HIS A 141 -19.96 -3.56 8.70
C HIS A 141 -19.10 -4.18 9.82
N VAL A 142 -18.12 -3.43 10.27
CA VAL A 142 -17.12 -3.92 11.24
C VAL A 142 -17.06 -2.99 12.43
N SER A 143 -17.03 -3.57 13.64
CA SER A 143 -16.89 -2.84 14.90
C SER A 143 -15.61 -3.25 15.62
N ALA A 144 -14.85 -2.27 16.12
CA ALA A 144 -13.63 -2.51 16.88
C ALA A 144 -13.47 -1.54 18.04
N GLN A 145 -12.78 -1.97 19.11
CA GLN A 145 -12.41 -1.07 20.19
C GLN A 145 -11.32 -0.09 19.74
N PHE A 146 -10.38 -0.55 18.94
CA PHE A 146 -9.29 0.27 18.41
C PHE A 146 -9.33 0.31 16.89
N LEU A 147 -9.12 1.52 16.32
CA LEU A 147 -8.92 1.73 14.90
C LEU A 147 -7.52 2.28 14.68
N ILE A 148 -6.68 1.53 13.95
CA ILE A 148 -5.30 1.88 13.68
C ILE A 148 -5.16 2.25 12.20
N CYS A 149 -4.85 3.51 11.93
CA CYS A 149 -4.62 4.00 10.57
C CYS A 149 -3.14 3.82 10.19
N ALA A 150 -2.81 2.70 9.54
CA ALA A 150 -1.48 2.41 8.99
C ALA A 150 -1.41 2.71 7.48
N VAL A 151 -2.10 3.77 7.05
CA VAL A 151 -2.36 4.12 5.64
C VAL A 151 -1.13 4.62 4.87
N GLY A 152 -0.02 4.88 5.57
CA GLY A 152 1.21 5.42 4.97
C GLY A 152 1.07 6.89 4.54
N THR A 153 2.19 7.48 4.11
CA THR A 153 2.28 8.89 3.69
C THR A 153 2.21 9.08 2.18
N LEU A 154 2.40 8.01 1.40
CA LEU A 154 2.44 8.02 -0.07
C LEU A 154 1.26 7.28 -0.72
N SER A 155 0.20 7.00 0.03
CA SER A 155 -0.92 6.16 -0.41
C SER A 155 -1.80 6.82 -1.47
N THR A 156 -1.84 8.15 -1.51
CA THR A 156 -2.65 8.91 -2.47
C THR A 156 -1.75 9.64 -3.46
N PRO A 157 -1.67 9.19 -4.72
CA PRO A 157 -0.90 9.88 -5.74
C PRO A 157 -1.58 11.20 -6.10
N HIS A 158 -0.79 12.24 -6.26
CA HIS A 158 -1.27 13.54 -6.71
C HIS A 158 -0.92 13.73 -8.20
N LYS A 159 -1.94 13.75 -9.05
CA LYS A 159 -1.79 14.14 -10.45
C LYS A 159 -1.61 15.66 -10.50
N PRO A 160 -0.52 16.18 -11.10
CA PRO A 160 -0.30 17.63 -11.17
C PRO A 160 -1.37 18.30 -12.01
N ASP A 161 -1.80 19.50 -11.59
CA ASP A 161 -2.72 20.34 -12.35
C ASP A 161 -1.94 21.10 -13.44
N ILE A 162 -1.75 20.42 -14.59
CA ILE A 162 -1.09 20.98 -15.76
C ILE A 162 -2.13 21.12 -16.86
N PRO A 163 -2.39 22.33 -17.39
CA PRO A 163 -3.32 22.52 -18.50
C PRO A 163 -3.00 21.59 -19.67
N GLY A 164 -4.00 20.86 -20.15
CA GLY A 164 -3.86 19.94 -21.28
C GLY A 164 -3.24 18.57 -20.94
N ILE A 165 -3.00 18.25 -19.67
CA ILE A 165 -2.44 16.93 -19.29
C ILE A 165 -3.32 15.77 -19.73
N ASP A 166 -4.63 15.97 -19.79
CA ASP A 166 -5.61 14.98 -20.23
C ASP A 166 -5.76 14.92 -21.76
N ASP A 167 -5.21 15.89 -22.48
CA ASP A 167 -5.20 15.91 -23.95
C ASP A 167 -4.04 15.09 -24.52
N PHE A 168 -3.12 14.63 -23.66
CA PHE A 168 -1.99 13.81 -24.09
C PHE A 168 -2.48 12.44 -24.55
N THR A 169 -2.26 12.12 -25.83
CA THR A 169 -2.75 10.88 -26.46
C THR A 169 -1.80 9.70 -26.34
N GLY A 170 -0.60 9.91 -25.78
CA GLY A 170 0.37 8.85 -25.52
C GLY A 170 0.14 8.12 -24.19
N GLU A 171 0.97 7.13 -23.95
CA GLU A 171 0.96 6.43 -22.66
C GLU A 171 1.44 7.36 -21.53
N CYS A 172 0.67 7.47 -20.46
CA CYS A 172 0.98 8.32 -19.31
C CYS A 172 0.94 7.48 -18.04
N TYR A 173 2.03 7.52 -17.27
CA TYR A 173 2.20 6.74 -16.04
C TYR A 173 2.51 7.64 -14.86
N HIS A 174 1.98 7.28 -13.69
CA HIS A 174 2.32 7.94 -12.43
C HIS A 174 3.14 6.98 -11.55
N THR A 175 4.29 7.43 -11.02
CA THR A 175 5.18 6.58 -10.21
C THR A 175 4.48 5.93 -9.01
N GLY A 176 3.55 6.65 -8.35
CA GLY A 176 2.77 6.12 -7.21
C GLY A 176 1.60 5.20 -7.60
N ARG A 177 1.40 4.93 -8.89
CA ARG A 177 0.38 4.00 -9.43
C ARG A 177 0.92 3.31 -10.69
N TRP A 178 2.11 2.76 -10.55
CA TRP A 178 2.75 2.05 -11.64
C TRP A 178 1.99 0.77 -11.99
N PRO A 179 1.84 0.43 -13.29
CA PRO A 179 1.20 -0.81 -13.69
C PRO A 179 1.88 -2.05 -13.10
N GLN A 180 1.10 -3.11 -12.87
CA GLN A 180 1.65 -4.40 -12.46
C GLN A 180 2.36 -5.10 -13.63
N GLU A 181 1.89 -4.84 -14.86
CA GLU A 181 2.48 -5.35 -16.08
C GLU A 181 3.75 -4.57 -16.44
N PRO A 182 4.74 -5.23 -17.06
CA PRO A 182 5.96 -4.57 -17.51
C PRO A 182 5.67 -3.44 -18.50
N VAL A 183 6.29 -2.28 -18.28
CA VAL A 183 6.25 -1.14 -19.21
C VAL A 183 7.57 -1.10 -19.96
N SER A 184 7.52 -1.10 -21.31
CA SER A 184 8.71 -0.95 -22.16
C SER A 184 8.81 0.47 -22.71
N PHE A 185 9.99 1.04 -22.63
CA PHE A 185 10.36 2.34 -23.22
C PHE A 185 11.19 2.21 -24.51
N ALA A 186 11.43 0.98 -24.96
CA ALA A 186 12.28 0.72 -26.13
C ALA A 186 11.79 1.47 -27.37
N GLY A 187 12.66 2.30 -27.94
CA GLY A 187 12.39 3.07 -29.13
C GLY A 187 11.41 4.25 -28.97
N LYS A 188 10.92 4.49 -27.75
CA LYS A 188 9.97 5.59 -27.49
C LYS A 188 10.67 6.92 -27.19
N ARG A 189 9.98 8.01 -27.46
CA ARG A 189 10.34 9.34 -26.94
C ARG A 189 9.61 9.54 -25.64
N VAL A 190 10.34 9.71 -24.54
CA VAL A 190 9.80 9.74 -23.19
C VAL A 190 10.01 11.13 -22.58
N GLY A 191 8.96 11.68 -21.96
CA GLY A 191 9.03 12.84 -21.08
C GLY A 191 8.89 12.44 -19.63
N VAL A 192 9.80 12.86 -18.76
CA VAL A 192 9.69 12.68 -17.30
C VAL A 192 9.49 14.04 -16.65
N ILE A 193 8.41 14.17 -15.89
CA ILE A 193 8.09 15.40 -15.14
C ILE A 193 8.46 15.20 -13.68
N GLY A 194 9.43 15.97 -13.21
CA GLY A 194 9.90 15.96 -11.83
C GLY A 194 11.23 15.24 -11.64
N THR A 195 11.99 15.74 -10.66
CA THR A 195 13.32 15.24 -10.27
C THR A 195 13.42 15.01 -8.76
N GLY A 196 12.31 14.68 -8.10
CA GLY A 196 12.31 14.14 -6.73
C GLY A 196 12.84 12.69 -6.70
N SER A 197 12.85 12.04 -5.53
CA SER A 197 13.39 10.68 -5.35
C SER A 197 12.96 9.71 -6.44
N SER A 198 11.67 9.64 -6.74
CA SER A 198 11.15 8.75 -7.80
C SER A 198 11.68 9.10 -9.19
N GLY A 199 11.79 10.40 -9.51
CA GLY A 199 12.35 10.87 -10.78
C GLY A 199 13.82 10.49 -10.92
N VAL A 200 14.62 10.80 -9.90
CA VAL A 200 16.07 10.47 -9.88
C VAL A 200 16.31 8.98 -10.04
N GLN A 201 15.47 8.13 -9.45
CA GLN A 201 15.60 6.67 -9.56
C GLN A 201 15.15 6.14 -10.93
N SER A 202 14.07 6.69 -11.50
CA SER A 202 13.49 6.17 -12.76
C SER A 202 14.19 6.69 -14.02
N ILE A 203 14.70 7.92 -14.02
CA ILE A 203 15.33 8.57 -15.18
C ILE A 203 16.47 7.72 -15.76
N PRO A 204 17.45 7.22 -14.97
CA PRO A 204 18.55 6.42 -15.53
C PRO A 204 18.06 5.10 -16.18
N GLU A 205 17.08 4.45 -15.57
CA GLU A 205 16.56 3.20 -16.10
C GLU A 205 15.79 3.41 -17.41
N ILE A 206 14.94 4.44 -17.46
CA ILE A 206 14.22 4.81 -18.67
C ILE A 206 15.19 5.22 -19.79
N ALA A 207 16.26 5.96 -19.45
CA ALA A 207 17.25 6.43 -20.42
C ALA A 207 18.00 5.30 -21.11
N ARG A 208 18.12 4.12 -20.50
CA ARG A 208 18.77 2.95 -21.11
C ARG A 208 17.99 2.36 -22.29
N GLU A 209 16.67 2.53 -22.29
CA GLU A 209 15.77 1.95 -23.30
C GLU A 209 15.20 2.96 -24.27
N ALA A 210 14.95 4.18 -23.82
CA ALA A 210 14.27 5.21 -24.61
C ALA A 210 15.13 5.68 -25.80
N ALA A 211 14.51 5.87 -26.96
CA ALA A 211 15.17 6.50 -28.10
C ALA A 211 15.52 7.98 -27.82
N HIS A 212 14.72 8.64 -27.00
CA HIS A 212 14.98 9.99 -26.54
C HIS A 212 14.28 10.24 -25.20
N LEU A 213 14.98 10.86 -24.26
CA LEU A 213 14.43 11.23 -22.95
C LEU A 213 14.52 12.74 -22.73
N THR A 214 13.40 13.35 -22.39
CA THR A 214 13.32 14.75 -21.94
C THR A 214 12.91 14.79 -20.47
N VAL A 215 13.68 15.48 -19.65
CA VAL A 215 13.37 15.66 -18.22
C VAL A 215 12.93 17.10 -17.99
N PHE A 216 11.75 17.26 -17.36
CA PHE A 216 11.20 18.54 -16.99
C PHE A 216 11.40 18.78 -15.51
N GLN A 217 12.29 19.69 -15.15
CA GLN A 217 12.62 20.05 -13.78
C GLN A 217 12.15 21.48 -13.48
N ARG A 218 11.37 21.64 -12.41
CA ARG A 218 10.92 22.97 -11.98
C ARG A 218 11.95 23.64 -11.09
N THR A 219 12.49 22.91 -10.12
CA THR A 219 13.44 23.44 -9.14
C THR A 219 14.70 22.59 -9.22
N PRO A 220 15.90 23.17 -9.36
CA PRO A 220 17.14 22.41 -9.32
C PRO A 220 17.36 21.77 -7.94
N ASN A 221 18.00 20.60 -7.95
CA ASN A 221 18.44 19.88 -6.74
C ASN A 221 19.79 20.40 -6.31
#